data_44ebf31d0d5c63c832ac3e53d72c5277
#
_entry.id   44ebf31d0d5c63c832ac3e53d72c5277
#
_cell.length_a   1.000
_cell.length_b   1.000
_cell.length_c   1.000
_cell.angle_alpha   90.00
_cell.angle_beta   90.00
_cell.angle_gamma   90.00
#
_symmetry.space_group_name_H-M   'P 1'
#
loop_
_entity.id
_entity.type
_entity.pdbx_description
1 polymer ?
#
loop_
_entity_poly.entity_id
_entity_poly.type
_entity_poly.pdbx_seq_one_letter_code
_entity_poly.pdbx_strand_id
1 'polypeptide(L)'
;MAAKDLYEKDYYQILGVTKGADSAAIKKQYRKLARELHPDKTKGDKKLEDKFKAVSEAYDILGDEKKRREYDEAREAFKSGRIPPGFNGGGQGFNGGDFSDLFGPGGDIFSTLFGGARQRHGADMQTEASIGFKDSIYGTELNLRLAPQGSVPTNITTRVPAGIKDGAKIKIKGRGAPGAAGPGDLYVLIHVTPHPIFSRKEENIHLTLPITFAEATLGADIAVPTLDGDEVTVRIAPGTPSGRTLRVKGRGVKKGSTAGDLMITLEVK
;
A
#
# COMPACT_ATOMS: atom_id res chain seq x y z
N MET A 1 6.56 11.82 28.42
CA MET A 1 5.72 12.75 29.22
C MET A 1 4.84 11.95 30.13
N ALA A 2 4.72 12.32 31.41
CA ALA A 2 3.83 11.61 32.31
C ALA A 2 2.38 11.91 31.91
N ALA A 3 1.47 10.94 32.05
CA ALA A 3 0.04 11.11 31.77
C ALA A 3 -0.57 12.36 32.46
N LYS A 4 0.03 12.81 33.55
CA LYS A 4 -0.31 14.01 34.30
C LYS A 4 -0.16 15.29 33.47
N ASP A 5 0.85 15.38 32.60
CA ASP A 5 1.12 16.57 31.78
C ASP A 5 0.05 16.81 30.73
N LEU A 6 -0.66 15.76 30.29
CA LEU A 6 -1.71 15.83 29.27
C LEU A 6 -2.98 16.53 29.79
N TYR A 7 -3.27 16.43 31.09
CA TYR A 7 -4.45 17.04 31.73
C TYR A 7 -4.15 18.38 32.38
N GLU A 8 -2.88 18.68 32.65
CA GLU A 8 -2.44 20.00 33.09
C GLU A 8 -2.43 21.01 31.95
N LYS A 9 -2.25 20.56 30.68
CA LYS A 9 -2.27 21.44 29.51
C LYS A 9 -3.69 21.81 29.12
N ASP A 10 -3.94 23.10 28.93
CA ASP A 10 -5.18 23.62 28.39
C ASP A 10 -5.11 23.74 26.87
N TYR A 11 -5.59 22.72 26.15
CA TYR A 11 -5.58 22.72 24.69
C TYR A 11 -6.42 23.83 24.07
N TYR A 12 -7.49 24.29 24.76
CA TYR A 12 -8.26 25.45 24.31
C TYR A 12 -7.43 26.73 24.40
N GLN A 13 -6.66 26.91 25.46
CA GLN A 13 -5.72 28.04 25.60
C GLN A 13 -4.59 27.98 24.56
N ILE A 14 -4.04 26.79 24.30
CA ILE A 14 -2.96 26.58 23.30
C ILE A 14 -3.42 26.98 21.91
N LEU A 15 -4.67 26.65 21.53
CA LEU A 15 -5.27 27.07 20.25
C LEU A 15 -5.79 28.52 20.30
N GLY A 16 -5.94 29.14 21.47
CA GLY A 16 -6.53 30.46 21.61
C GLY A 16 -8.02 30.50 21.30
N VAL A 17 -8.75 29.44 21.67
CA VAL A 17 -10.22 29.31 21.48
C VAL A 17 -10.90 29.08 22.82
N THR A 18 -12.19 29.40 22.92
CA THR A 18 -13.00 29.13 24.12
C THR A 18 -13.45 27.67 24.18
N LYS A 19 -13.74 27.15 25.40
CA LYS A 19 -14.24 25.77 25.58
C LYS A 19 -15.53 25.49 24.79
N GLY A 20 -16.33 26.49 24.49
CA GLY A 20 -17.55 26.38 23.68
C GLY A 20 -17.38 26.58 22.18
N ALA A 21 -16.14 26.74 21.68
CA ALA A 21 -15.91 26.95 20.26
C ALA A 21 -16.39 25.75 19.43
N ASP A 22 -17.00 26.03 18.26
CA ASP A 22 -17.40 25.00 17.31
C ASP A 22 -16.19 24.42 16.54
N SER A 23 -16.38 23.29 15.88
CA SER A 23 -15.35 22.62 15.10
C SER A 23 -14.79 23.50 13.98
N ALA A 24 -15.61 24.40 13.42
CA ALA A 24 -15.20 25.32 12.37
C ALA A 24 -14.24 26.39 12.89
N ALA A 25 -14.53 26.96 14.09
CA ALA A 25 -13.67 27.94 14.76
C ALA A 25 -12.32 27.31 15.16
N ILE A 26 -12.33 26.10 15.72
CA ILE A 26 -11.14 25.33 16.09
C ILE A 26 -10.25 25.11 14.85
N LYS A 27 -10.84 24.62 13.75
CA LYS A 27 -10.14 24.39 12.48
C LYS A 27 -9.57 25.67 11.86
N LYS A 28 -10.35 26.78 11.94
CA LYS A 28 -9.91 28.09 11.43
C LYS A 28 -8.70 28.60 12.20
N GLN A 29 -8.74 28.51 13.53
CA GLN A 29 -7.67 28.99 14.40
C GLN A 29 -6.39 28.13 14.23
N TYR A 30 -6.53 26.82 14.17
CA TYR A 30 -5.41 25.93 13.86
C TYR A 30 -4.73 26.30 12.53
N ARG A 31 -5.50 26.48 11.45
CA ARG A 31 -4.93 26.87 10.15
C ARG A 31 -4.18 28.19 10.20
N LYS A 32 -4.63 29.14 11.00
CA LYS A 32 -3.95 30.42 11.20
C LYS A 32 -2.61 30.20 11.89
N LEU A 33 -2.60 29.54 13.05
CA LEU A 33 -1.40 29.24 13.82
C LEU A 33 -0.41 28.37 13.06
N ALA A 34 -0.89 27.36 12.34
CA ALA A 34 -0.04 26.48 11.52
C ALA A 34 0.70 27.24 10.39
N ARG A 35 0.07 28.28 9.79
CA ARG A 35 0.74 29.15 8.81
C ARG A 35 1.74 30.12 9.43
N GLU A 36 1.49 30.58 10.65
CA GLU A 36 2.36 31.48 11.36
C GLU A 36 3.59 30.78 11.91
N LEU A 37 3.43 29.53 12.38
CA LEU A 37 4.46 28.71 13.03
C LEU A 37 5.09 27.67 12.08
N HIS A 38 4.86 27.76 10.76
CA HIS A 38 5.40 26.81 9.81
C HIS A 38 6.93 26.81 9.82
N PRO A 39 7.59 25.62 9.79
CA PRO A 39 9.05 25.51 9.84
C PRO A 39 9.79 26.37 8.81
N ASP A 40 9.24 26.52 7.60
CA ASP A 40 9.83 27.36 6.54
C ASP A 40 9.87 28.86 6.90
N LYS A 41 9.00 29.31 7.79
CA LYS A 41 8.95 30.70 8.26
C LYS A 41 9.76 30.94 9.51
N THR A 42 9.88 29.92 10.34
CA THR A 42 10.50 30.04 11.68
C THR A 42 12.02 29.81 11.66
N LYS A 43 12.61 29.47 10.51
CA LYS A 43 14.07 29.35 10.27
C LYS A 43 14.81 28.58 11.37
N GLY A 44 14.21 27.54 11.97
CA GLY A 44 14.85 26.71 12.98
C GLY A 44 14.82 27.28 14.41
N ASP A 45 13.93 28.24 14.71
CA ASP A 45 13.72 28.69 16.09
C ASP A 45 13.00 27.59 16.90
N LYS A 46 13.76 26.94 17.80
CA LYS A 46 13.29 25.84 18.64
C LYS A 46 12.05 26.17 19.45
N LYS A 47 11.90 27.43 19.90
CA LYS A 47 10.72 27.87 20.68
C LYS A 47 9.45 27.92 19.81
N LEU A 48 9.59 28.27 18.53
CA LEU A 48 8.47 28.30 17.60
C LEU A 48 8.13 26.89 17.11
N GLU A 49 9.10 26.02 16.97
CA GLU A 49 8.87 24.58 16.71
C GLU A 49 8.11 23.91 17.86
N ASP A 50 8.49 24.19 19.11
CA ASP A 50 7.79 23.64 20.27
C ASP A 50 6.34 24.16 20.37
N LYS A 51 6.12 25.44 20.02
CA LYS A 51 4.75 25.98 19.89
C LYS A 51 3.97 25.33 18.77
N PHE A 52 4.58 25.08 17.62
CA PHE A 52 3.93 24.38 16.52
C PHE A 52 3.50 22.98 16.91
N LYS A 53 4.38 22.24 17.62
CA LYS A 53 4.06 20.91 18.17
C LYS A 53 2.89 20.96 19.13
N ALA A 54 2.88 21.91 20.06
CA ALA A 54 1.79 22.07 21.02
C ALA A 54 0.45 22.43 20.33
N VAL A 55 0.46 23.28 19.31
CA VAL A 55 -0.72 23.66 18.52
C VAL A 55 -1.25 22.48 17.72
N SER A 56 -0.35 21.65 17.14
CA SER A 56 -0.73 20.45 16.39
C SER A 56 -1.33 19.38 17.31
N GLU A 57 -0.73 19.17 18.49
CA GLU A 57 -1.26 18.29 19.54
C GLU A 57 -2.66 18.73 19.99
N ALA A 58 -2.86 20.02 20.24
CA ALA A 58 -4.13 20.57 20.66
C ALA A 58 -5.22 20.39 19.58
N TYR A 59 -4.88 20.55 18.29
CA TYR A 59 -5.83 20.35 17.20
C TYR A 59 -6.18 18.88 16.98
N ASP A 60 -5.22 17.96 17.16
CA ASP A 60 -5.48 16.52 17.02
C ASP A 60 -6.49 16.00 18.05
N ILE A 61 -6.56 16.65 19.22
CA ILE A 61 -7.52 16.32 20.27
C ILE A 61 -8.83 17.09 20.09
N LEU A 62 -8.78 18.40 19.88
CA LEU A 62 -9.99 19.24 19.83
C LEU A 62 -10.68 19.25 18.47
N GLY A 63 -9.99 18.81 17.40
CA GLY A 63 -10.52 18.74 16.03
C GLY A 63 -11.44 17.56 15.78
N ASP A 64 -11.39 16.52 16.59
CA ASP A 64 -12.26 15.35 16.56
C ASP A 64 -13.26 15.43 17.73
N GLU A 65 -14.57 15.36 17.43
CA GLU A 65 -15.62 15.48 18.44
C GLU A 65 -15.55 14.39 19.53
N LYS A 66 -15.12 13.20 19.20
CA LYS A 66 -14.99 12.09 20.14
C LYS A 66 -13.82 12.31 21.08
N LYS A 67 -12.64 12.61 20.54
CA LYS A 67 -11.43 12.92 21.31
C LYS A 67 -11.64 14.14 22.21
N ARG A 68 -12.35 15.15 21.70
CA ARG A 68 -12.67 16.37 22.45
C ARG A 68 -13.55 16.07 23.67
N ARG A 69 -14.61 15.27 23.52
CA ARG A 69 -15.47 14.86 24.65
C ARG A 69 -14.67 14.09 25.69
N GLU A 70 -13.90 13.11 25.25
CA GLU A 70 -13.07 12.30 26.15
C GLU A 70 -12.05 13.17 26.93
N TYR A 71 -11.44 14.15 26.26
CA TYR A 71 -10.56 15.12 26.90
C TYR A 71 -11.28 16.00 27.91
N ASP A 72 -12.46 16.52 27.57
CA ASP A 72 -13.28 17.36 28.45
C ASP A 72 -13.72 16.60 29.69
N GLU A 73 -14.19 15.36 29.54
CA GLU A 73 -14.59 14.47 30.64
C GLU A 73 -13.41 14.13 31.56
N ALA A 74 -12.26 13.79 30.98
CA ALA A 74 -11.06 13.45 31.74
C ALA A 74 -10.54 14.68 32.51
N ARG A 75 -10.56 15.86 31.91
CA ARG A 75 -10.15 17.11 32.55
C ARG A 75 -11.08 17.50 33.70
N GLU A 76 -12.38 17.28 33.57
CA GLU A 76 -13.35 17.51 34.65
C GLU A 76 -13.16 16.52 35.80
N ALA A 77 -12.95 15.25 35.49
CA ALA A 77 -12.63 14.20 36.47
C ALA A 77 -11.35 14.55 37.26
N PHE A 78 -10.30 15.00 36.56
CA PHE A 78 -9.05 15.41 37.20
C PHE A 78 -9.22 16.64 38.09
N LYS A 79 -9.96 17.68 37.62
CA LYS A 79 -10.26 18.89 38.45
C LYS A 79 -11.14 18.59 39.65
N SER A 80 -12.03 17.60 39.56
CA SER A 80 -12.89 17.19 40.68
C SER A 80 -12.25 16.18 41.64
N GLY A 81 -10.99 15.81 41.41
CA GLY A 81 -10.26 14.84 42.25
C GLY A 81 -10.77 13.39 42.11
N ARG A 82 -11.68 13.11 41.17
CA ARG A 82 -12.14 11.76 40.85
C ARG A 82 -11.21 11.15 39.81
N ILE A 83 -10.19 10.45 40.29
CA ILE A 83 -9.34 9.64 39.40
C ILE A 83 -10.14 8.43 38.92
N PRO A 84 -10.34 8.20 37.63
CA PRO A 84 -11.05 7.03 37.12
C PRO A 84 -10.40 5.72 37.61
N PRO A 85 -11.18 4.70 38.02
CA PRO A 85 -10.64 3.41 38.40
C PRO A 85 -10.00 2.74 37.18
N GLY A 86 -8.68 2.58 37.23
CA GLY A 86 -7.81 2.07 36.13
C GLY A 86 -6.53 2.86 35.97
N PHE A 87 -6.42 4.03 36.60
CA PHE A 87 -5.22 4.87 36.57
C PHE A 87 -4.28 4.51 37.74
N ASN A 88 -3.79 3.26 37.74
CA ASN A 88 -2.79 2.86 38.71
C ASN A 88 -1.40 3.23 38.15
N GLY A 89 -0.77 4.20 38.78
CA GLY A 89 0.56 4.70 38.45
C GLY A 89 1.65 3.64 38.61
N GLY A 90 1.69 2.67 37.70
CA GLY A 90 2.77 1.69 37.57
C GLY A 90 3.86 2.28 36.68
N GLY A 91 4.93 2.79 37.32
CA GLY A 91 6.13 3.27 36.65
C GLY A 91 6.77 2.16 35.83
N GLN A 92 6.75 2.31 34.51
CA GLN A 92 7.74 1.70 33.64
C GLN A 92 8.25 2.81 32.73
N GLY A 93 9.53 3.16 32.91
CA GLY A 93 10.19 4.29 32.28
C GLY A 93 10.12 4.23 30.77
N PHE A 94 9.49 5.22 30.17
CA PHE A 94 9.66 5.54 28.76
C PHE A 94 11.07 6.10 28.57
N ASN A 95 11.98 5.25 28.10
CA ASN A 95 13.31 5.64 27.66
C ASN A 95 13.17 6.39 26.34
N GLY A 96 13.82 7.55 26.22
CA GLY A 96 13.71 8.55 25.15
C GLY A 96 13.89 8.02 23.73
N GLY A 97 12.86 7.35 23.20
CA GLY A 97 12.74 6.96 21.81
C GLY A 97 12.13 8.10 20.99
N ASP A 98 12.60 8.22 19.80
CA ASP A 98 12.38 9.26 18.81
C ASP A 98 10.91 9.72 18.73
N PHE A 99 10.67 11.00 19.02
CA PHE A 99 9.34 11.64 19.04
C PHE A 99 8.65 11.63 17.68
N SER A 100 9.40 11.40 16.60
CA SER A 100 8.89 11.32 15.24
C SER A 100 8.16 10.00 14.94
N ASP A 101 8.52 8.92 15.65
CA ASP A 101 7.83 7.62 15.54
C ASP A 101 6.50 7.61 16.30
N LEU A 102 6.35 8.51 17.29
CA LEU A 102 5.17 8.62 18.14
C LEU A 102 4.07 9.49 17.50
N PHE A 103 4.44 10.41 16.60
CA PHE A 103 3.56 11.34 15.89
C PHE A 103 3.51 11.13 14.37
N GLY A 104 4.07 10.03 13.86
CA GLY A 104 3.93 9.63 12.46
C GLY A 104 2.46 9.31 12.09
N PRO A 105 2.11 9.21 10.80
CA PRO A 105 0.73 9.06 10.31
C PRO A 105 0.00 7.76 10.75
N GLY A 106 0.47 7.10 11.80
CA GLY A 106 -0.11 5.92 12.42
C GLY A 106 -0.03 5.88 13.95
N GLY A 107 0.56 6.89 14.61
CA GLY A 107 0.76 6.92 16.06
C GLY A 107 -0.44 7.53 16.81
N ASP A 108 -1.39 6.70 17.21
CA ASP A 108 -2.57 7.10 17.97
C ASP A 108 -2.28 6.97 19.48
N ILE A 109 -1.57 7.97 20.04
CA ILE A 109 -1.18 8.00 21.49
C ILE A 109 -2.42 7.93 22.37
N PHE A 110 -3.50 8.57 21.94
CA PHE A 110 -4.74 8.62 22.69
C PHE A 110 -5.40 7.23 22.79
N SER A 111 -5.30 6.43 21.72
CA SER A 111 -5.81 5.06 21.73
C SER A 111 -5.01 4.13 22.63
N THR A 112 -3.74 4.41 22.84
CA THR A 112 -2.86 3.62 23.73
C THR A 112 -3.07 3.98 25.19
N LEU A 113 -3.44 5.25 25.48
CA LEU A 113 -3.57 5.75 26.85
C LEU A 113 -5.01 5.64 27.39
N PHE A 114 -6.03 5.72 26.53
CA PHE A 114 -7.46 5.71 26.89
C PHE A 114 -8.27 4.60 26.24
N GLY A 115 -7.74 3.92 25.24
CA GLY A 115 -8.38 2.76 24.67
C GLY A 115 -8.21 1.59 25.61
N GLY A 116 -9.24 1.27 26.41
CA GLY A 116 -9.39 -0.07 26.94
C GLY A 116 -9.15 -1.04 25.78
N ALA A 117 -8.42 -2.14 26.02
CA ALA A 117 -7.90 -3.12 25.06
C ALA A 117 -8.66 -3.11 23.72
N ARG A 118 -8.27 -2.25 22.76
CA ARG A 118 -8.78 -2.33 21.39
C ARG A 118 -8.43 -3.72 20.92
N GLN A 119 -9.44 -4.51 20.69
CA GLN A 119 -9.28 -5.80 20.06
C GLN A 119 -8.49 -5.57 18.78
N ARG A 120 -7.21 -5.98 18.78
CA ARG A 120 -6.33 -5.80 17.63
C ARG A 120 -6.73 -6.81 16.55
N HIS A 121 -6.80 -6.33 15.31
CA HIS A 121 -6.83 -7.24 14.17
C HIS A 121 -5.61 -8.13 14.20
N GLY A 122 -5.75 -9.35 13.69
CA GLY A 122 -4.64 -10.26 13.53
C GLY A 122 -3.54 -9.64 12.66
N ALA A 123 -2.34 -10.15 12.78
CA ALA A 123 -1.22 -9.72 11.95
C ALA A 123 -1.48 -10.07 10.48
N ASP A 124 -1.04 -9.22 9.58
CA ASP A 124 -1.02 -9.51 8.16
C ASP A 124 -0.02 -10.63 7.87
N MET A 125 -0.37 -11.49 6.92
CA MET A 125 0.48 -12.59 6.47
C MET A 125 0.96 -12.35 5.04
N GLN A 126 2.14 -12.86 4.73
CA GLN A 126 2.68 -12.82 3.37
C GLN A 126 3.04 -14.25 2.94
N THR A 127 2.72 -14.57 1.68
CA THR A 127 3.09 -15.83 1.03
C THR A 127 3.50 -15.55 -0.41
N GLU A 128 4.15 -16.51 -1.03
CA GLU A 128 4.60 -16.42 -2.41
C GLU A 128 3.92 -17.49 -3.25
N ALA A 129 3.67 -17.20 -4.51
CA ALA A 129 3.12 -18.15 -5.45
C ALA A 129 3.70 -17.94 -6.85
N SER A 130 3.98 -19.05 -7.55
CA SER A 130 4.45 -18.99 -8.92
C SER A 130 3.32 -19.33 -9.89
N ILE A 131 3.23 -18.57 -10.98
CA ILE A 131 2.28 -18.80 -12.07
C ILE A 131 3.01 -18.88 -13.40
N GLY A 132 2.40 -19.56 -14.40
CA GLY A 132 2.94 -19.62 -15.74
C GLY A 132 2.90 -18.25 -16.46
N PHE A 133 3.77 -18.09 -17.47
CA PHE A 133 3.76 -16.88 -18.31
C PHE A 133 2.39 -16.62 -18.94
N LYS A 134 1.77 -17.67 -19.52
CA LYS A 134 0.43 -17.59 -20.12
C LYS A 134 -0.62 -17.14 -19.11
N ASP A 135 -0.57 -17.69 -17.89
CA ASP A 135 -1.50 -17.34 -16.81
C ASP A 135 -1.33 -15.88 -16.36
N SER A 136 -0.10 -15.35 -16.41
CA SER A 136 0.14 -13.95 -16.09
C SER A 136 -0.47 -12.98 -17.11
N ILE A 137 -0.61 -13.43 -18.38
CA ILE A 137 -1.17 -12.62 -19.47
C ILE A 137 -2.71 -12.66 -19.47
N TYR A 138 -3.30 -13.86 -19.33
CA TYR A 138 -4.75 -14.03 -19.42
C TYR A 138 -5.48 -14.00 -18.08
N GLY A 139 -4.73 -14.10 -16.99
CA GLY A 139 -5.27 -14.30 -15.66
C GLY A 139 -5.61 -15.78 -15.41
N THR A 140 -5.65 -16.15 -14.15
CA THR A 140 -5.93 -17.52 -13.72
C THR A 140 -6.57 -17.54 -12.33
N GLU A 141 -7.09 -18.68 -11.92
CA GLU A 141 -7.44 -18.94 -10.54
C GLU A 141 -6.26 -19.60 -9.83
N LEU A 142 -5.86 -19.04 -8.73
CA LEU A 142 -4.74 -19.52 -7.90
C LEU A 142 -5.30 -20.18 -6.63
N ASN A 143 -4.94 -21.45 -6.43
CA ASN A 143 -5.27 -22.19 -5.22
C ASN A 143 -4.05 -22.22 -4.29
N LEU A 144 -4.19 -21.55 -3.15
CA LEU A 144 -3.15 -21.45 -2.12
C LEU A 144 -3.50 -22.38 -0.97
N ARG A 145 -2.56 -23.20 -0.55
CA ARG A 145 -2.66 -23.98 0.67
C ARG A 145 -1.80 -23.34 1.75
N LEU A 146 -2.46 -22.69 2.70
CA LEU A 146 -1.80 -22.09 3.85
C LEU A 146 -1.85 -23.05 5.03
N ALA A 147 -0.70 -23.30 5.61
CA ALA A 147 -0.57 -24.08 6.84
C ALA A 147 0.19 -23.23 7.89
N PRO A 148 -0.47 -22.27 8.55
CA PRO A 148 0.15 -21.53 9.64
C PRO A 148 0.52 -22.51 10.76
N GLN A 149 1.67 -22.29 11.43
CA GLN A 149 2.08 -23.15 12.55
C GLN A 149 0.97 -23.21 13.60
N GLY A 150 0.54 -24.45 13.93
CA GLY A 150 -0.50 -24.72 14.93
C GLY A 150 -1.96 -24.56 14.46
N SER A 151 -2.20 -24.36 13.17
CA SER A 151 -3.56 -24.21 12.60
C SER A 151 -3.84 -25.27 11.53
N VAL A 152 -5.14 -25.55 11.32
CA VAL A 152 -5.57 -26.47 10.25
C VAL A 152 -5.23 -25.84 8.89
N PRO A 153 -4.65 -26.60 7.94
CA PRO A 153 -4.37 -26.10 6.59
C PRO A 153 -5.64 -25.59 5.93
N THR A 154 -5.61 -24.35 5.46
CA THR A 154 -6.75 -23.71 4.79
C THR A 154 -6.44 -23.54 3.32
N ASN A 155 -7.35 -23.99 2.45
CA ASN A 155 -7.26 -23.74 1.02
C ASN A 155 -7.95 -22.42 0.70
N ILE A 156 -7.23 -21.53 0.02
CA ILE A 156 -7.73 -20.23 -0.41
C ILE A 156 -7.64 -20.15 -1.93
N THR A 157 -8.78 -19.97 -2.58
CA THR A 157 -8.82 -19.71 -4.02
C THR A 157 -8.90 -18.20 -4.22
N THR A 158 -8.01 -17.66 -5.06
CA THR A 158 -8.00 -16.24 -5.42
C THR A 158 -7.83 -16.08 -6.93
N ARG A 159 -8.41 -15.03 -7.48
CA ARG A 159 -8.26 -14.71 -8.90
C ARG A 159 -7.05 -13.83 -9.12
N VAL A 160 -6.16 -14.27 -9.99
CA VAL A 160 -5.05 -13.48 -10.52
C VAL A 160 -5.55 -12.68 -11.71
N PRO A 161 -5.46 -11.35 -11.70
CA PRO A 161 -5.92 -10.53 -12.82
C PRO A 161 -5.05 -10.71 -14.05
N ALA A 162 -5.65 -10.60 -15.23
CA ALA A 162 -4.93 -10.61 -16.50
C ALA A 162 -3.92 -9.46 -16.58
N GLY A 163 -2.74 -9.74 -17.14
CA GLY A 163 -1.68 -8.76 -17.29
C GLY A 163 -0.90 -8.46 -16.01
N ILE A 164 -0.97 -9.31 -15.00
CA ILE A 164 -0.19 -9.17 -13.78
C ILE A 164 1.31 -9.18 -14.09
N LYS A 165 2.09 -8.37 -13.39
CA LYS A 165 3.55 -8.32 -13.54
C LYS A 165 4.22 -9.24 -12.52
N ASP A 166 5.42 -9.71 -12.86
CA ASP A 166 6.29 -10.38 -11.89
C ASP A 166 6.57 -9.49 -10.69
N GLY A 167 6.60 -10.06 -9.48
CA GLY A 167 6.75 -9.32 -8.23
C GLY A 167 5.51 -8.56 -7.76
N ALA A 168 4.37 -8.68 -8.44
CA ALA A 168 3.14 -8.01 -8.02
C ALA A 168 2.56 -8.67 -6.76
N LYS A 169 1.94 -7.86 -5.89
CA LYS A 169 1.29 -8.32 -4.65
C LYS A 169 -0.23 -8.29 -4.79
N ILE A 170 -0.88 -9.41 -4.50
CA ILE A 170 -2.34 -9.53 -4.42
C ILE A 170 -2.75 -9.54 -2.96
N LYS A 171 -3.68 -8.65 -2.58
CA LYS A 171 -4.22 -8.56 -1.22
C LYS A 171 -5.52 -9.35 -1.12
N ILE A 172 -5.58 -10.30 -0.19
CA ILE A 172 -6.78 -11.07 0.14
C ILE A 172 -7.23 -10.67 1.54
N LYS A 173 -8.34 -9.95 1.62
CA LYS A 173 -8.85 -9.40 2.88
C LYS A 173 -9.29 -10.51 3.85
N GLY A 174 -8.95 -10.34 5.14
CA GLY A 174 -9.40 -11.19 6.22
C GLY A 174 -8.86 -12.63 6.15
N ARG A 175 -7.72 -12.86 5.50
CA ARG A 175 -7.06 -14.17 5.38
C ARG A 175 -5.66 -14.19 6.00
N GLY A 176 -5.33 -13.19 6.82
CA GLY A 176 -4.15 -13.15 7.66
C GLY A 176 -4.30 -13.95 8.96
N ALA A 177 -3.44 -13.66 9.94
CA ALA A 177 -3.49 -14.30 11.25
C ALA A 177 -4.79 -13.94 12.01
N PRO A 178 -5.31 -14.84 12.85
CA PRO A 178 -6.48 -14.55 13.68
C PRO A 178 -6.15 -13.45 14.71
N GLY A 179 -7.11 -12.58 14.98
CA GLY A 179 -7.00 -11.52 15.98
C GLY A 179 -8.34 -11.31 16.68
N ALA A 180 -8.33 -10.65 17.85
CA ALA A 180 -9.52 -10.44 18.66
C ALA A 180 -10.57 -9.54 18.00
N ALA A 181 -10.13 -8.60 17.13
CA ALA A 181 -11.01 -7.72 16.33
C ALA A 181 -11.30 -8.27 14.92
N GLY A 182 -10.81 -9.47 14.61
CA GLY A 182 -10.90 -10.09 13.29
C GLY A 182 -9.52 -10.46 12.74
N PRO A 183 -9.49 -11.31 11.71
CA PRO A 183 -8.22 -11.69 11.07
C PRO A 183 -7.58 -10.51 10.33
N GLY A 184 -6.25 -10.53 10.22
CA GLY A 184 -5.49 -9.64 9.35
C GLY A 184 -5.70 -9.96 7.87
N ASP A 185 -4.91 -9.37 6.99
CA ASP A 185 -4.96 -9.58 5.57
C ASP A 185 -3.82 -10.51 5.08
N LEU A 186 -4.03 -11.18 3.95
CA LEU A 186 -3.01 -12.00 3.31
C LEU A 186 -2.51 -11.31 2.05
N TYR A 187 -1.20 -11.15 1.94
CA TYR A 187 -0.52 -10.65 0.75
C TYR A 187 0.17 -11.80 0.02
N VAL A 188 -0.18 -11.99 -1.23
CA VAL A 188 0.41 -13.02 -2.10
C VAL A 188 1.35 -12.34 -3.08
N LEU A 189 2.65 -12.61 -2.98
CA LEU A 189 3.65 -12.17 -3.93
C LEU A 189 3.65 -13.14 -5.13
N ILE A 190 3.44 -12.62 -6.33
CA ILE A 190 3.34 -13.42 -7.54
C ILE A 190 4.68 -13.45 -8.27
N HIS A 191 5.18 -14.66 -8.53
CA HIS A 191 6.34 -14.91 -9.38
C HIS A 191 5.88 -15.49 -10.71
N VAL A 192 6.32 -14.88 -11.82
CA VAL A 192 5.98 -15.33 -13.17
C VAL A 192 7.13 -16.20 -13.72
N THR A 193 6.82 -17.47 -13.99
CA THR A 193 7.80 -18.37 -14.60
C THR A 193 8.08 -17.96 -16.05
N PRO A 194 9.34 -17.79 -16.46
CA PRO A 194 9.69 -17.43 -17.83
C PRO A 194 9.18 -18.44 -18.86
N HIS A 195 8.81 -17.98 -20.03
CA HIS A 195 8.43 -18.82 -21.16
C HIS A 195 9.66 -19.03 -22.09
N PRO A 196 9.85 -20.22 -22.68
CA PRO A 196 11.05 -20.50 -23.48
C PRO A 196 11.19 -19.64 -24.73
N ILE A 197 10.09 -19.22 -25.36
CA ILE A 197 10.12 -18.46 -26.61
C ILE A 197 9.49 -17.06 -26.53
N PHE A 198 8.59 -16.84 -25.56
CA PHE A 198 7.95 -15.54 -25.38
C PHE A 198 8.51 -14.77 -24.20
N SER A 199 8.66 -13.47 -24.38
CA SER A 199 8.99 -12.54 -23.32
C SER A 199 8.00 -11.38 -23.32
N ARG A 200 7.91 -10.66 -22.19
CA ARG A 200 7.01 -9.51 -22.06
C ARG A 200 7.81 -8.25 -21.81
N LYS A 201 7.50 -7.20 -22.57
CA LYS A 201 7.95 -5.84 -22.30
C LYS A 201 6.71 -4.93 -22.25
N GLU A 202 6.37 -4.45 -21.05
CA GLU A 202 5.16 -3.68 -20.77
C GLU A 202 3.88 -4.43 -21.18
N GLU A 203 3.18 -3.98 -22.22
CA GLU A 203 1.94 -4.59 -22.74
C GLU A 203 2.18 -5.43 -24.02
N ASN A 204 3.42 -5.41 -24.53
CA ASN A 204 3.78 -6.18 -25.72
C ASN A 204 4.41 -7.54 -25.37
N ILE A 205 4.08 -8.53 -26.19
CA ILE A 205 4.73 -9.85 -26.15
C ILE A 205 5.80 -9.85 -27.23
N HIS A 206 6.98 -10.34 -26.90
CA HIS A 206 8.12 -10.41 -27.80
C HIS A 206 8.47 -11.86 -28.08
N LEU A 207 8.81 -12.14 -29.34
CA LEU A 207 9.24 -13.41 -29.87
C LEU A 207 10.45 -13.17 -30.78
N THR A 208 11.49 -14.02 -30.65
CA THR A 208 12.58 -14.07 -31.64
C THR A 208 12.31 -15.25 -32.58
N LEU A 209 12.17 -14.94 -33.88
CA LEU A 209 11.90 -15.93 -34.91
C LEU A 209 13.17 -16.17 -35.73
N PRO A 210 13.77 -17.37 -35.67
CA PRO A 210 14.86 -17.73 -36.57
C PRO A 210 14.32 -17.92 -37.99
N ILE A 211 14.98 -17.31 -38.95
CA ILE A 211 14.68 -17.44 -40.39
C ILE A 211 15.95 -17.81 -41.15
N THR A 212 15.79 -18.45 -42.28
CA THR A 212 16.90 -18.80 -43.16
C THR A 212 17.36 -17.59 -43.98
N PHE A 213 18.58 -17.62 -44.46
CA PHE A 213 19.11 -16.59 -45.38
C PHE A 213 18.26 -16.49 -46.67
N ALA A 214 17.75 -17.61 -47.19
CA ALA A 214 16.88 -17.62 -48.36
C ALA A 214 15.55 -16.89 -48.11
N GLU A 215 14.91 -17.14 -46.98
CA GLU A 215 13.67 -16.47 -46.58
C GLU A 215 13.87 -14.95 -46.35
N ALA A 216 15.04 -14.58 -45.81
CA ALA A 216 15.38 -13.16 -45.64
C ALA A 216 15.63 -12.44 -46.97
N THR A 217 16.26 -13.13 -47.94
CA THR A 217 16.64 -12.53 -49.23
C THR A 217 15.49 -12.49 -50.21
N LEU A 218 14.78 -13.59 -50.35
CA LEU A 218 13.69 -13.76 -51.34
C LEU A 218 12.32 -13.31 -50.83
N GLY A 219 12.21 -13.21 -49.49
CA GLY A 219 10.93 -13.02 -48.82
C GLY A 219 10.20 -14.35 -48.66
N ALA A 220 9.35 -14.42 -47.63
CA ALA A 220 8.56 -15.61 -47.32
C ALA A 220 7.29 -15.26 -46.55
N ASP A 221 6.31 -16.12 -46.61
CA ASP A 221 5.17 -16.11 -45.70
C ASP A 221 5.38 -17.20 -44.64
N ILE A 222 5.60 -16.81 -43.36
CA ILE A 222 5.95 -17.74 -42.31
C ILE A 222 4.81 -17.77 -41.27
N ALA A 223 4.42 -18.99 -40.88
CA ALA A 223 3.50 -19.18 -39.74
C ALA A 223 4.24 -19.00 -38.44
N VAL A 224 3.75 -18.09 -37.60
CA VAL A 224 4.34 -17.75 -36.31
C VAL A 224 3.37 -18.13 -35.19
N PRO A 225 3.83 -18.90 -34.19
CA PRO A 225 2.96 -19.25 -33.09
C PRO A 225 2.62 -18.02 -32.27
N THR A 226 1.39 -17.98 -31.77
CA THR A 226 0.93 -16.98 -30.80
C THR A 226 0.81 -17.58 -29.42
N LEU A 227 0.72 -16.76 -28.40
CA LEU A 227 0.56 -17.25 -27.02
C LEU A 227 -0.78 -17.95 -26.79
N ASP A 228 -1.80 -17.66 -27.61
CA ASP A 228 -3.12 -18.33 -27.58
C ASP A 228 -3.06 -19.78 -28.03
N GLY A 229 -2.03 -20.16 -28.79
CA GLY A 229 -1.86 -21.46 -29.41
C GLY A 229 -2.25 -21.47 -30.89
N ASP A 230 -2.77 -20.35 -31.41
CA ASP A 230 -3.01 -20.16 -32.85
C ASP A 230 -1.72 -19.80 -33.57
N GLU A 231 -1.73 -19.91 -34.89
CA GLU A 231 -0.64 -19.42 -35.74
C GLU A 231 -1.13 -18.19 -36.55
N VAL A 232 -0.21 -17.25 -36.73
CA VAL A 232 -0.44 -16.08 -37.58
C VAL A 232 0.60 -16.04 -38.69
N THR A 233 0.14 -16.01 -39.92
CA THR A 233 1.06 -15.88 -41.08
C THR A 233 1.59 -14.44 -41.15
N VAL A 234 2.90 -14.31 -41.14
CA VAL A 234 3.60 -13.02 -41.25
C VAL A 234 4.44 -13.02 -42.50
N ARG A 235 4.25 -11.96 -43.32
CA ARG A 235 4.99 -11.78 -44.56
C ARG A 235 6.30 -11.08 -44.33
N ILE A 236 7.39 -11.72 -44.71
CA ILE A 236 8.74 -11.19 -44.72
C ILE A 236 9.01 -10.61 -46.11
N ALA A 237 9.35 -9.34 -46.17
CA ALA A 237 9.72 -8.70 -47.46
C ALA A 237 11.09 -9.17 -47.92
N PRO A 238 11.31 -9.29 -49.26
CA PRO A 238 12.66 -9.53 -49.79
C PRO A 238 13.70 -8.52 -49.27
N GLY A 239 14.90 -9.02 -48.93
CA GLY A 239 15.99 -8.18 -48.45
C GLY A 239 15.82 -7.71 -47.00
N THR A 240 15.03 -8.43 -46.18
CA THR A 240 14.82 -8.09 -44.77
C THR A 240 16.10 -8.38 -43.96
N PRO A 241 16.67 -7.39 -43.24
CA PRO A 241 17.87 -7.60 -42.43
C PRO A 241 17.55 -8.36 -41.14
N SER A 242 18.57 -9.04 -40.63
CA SER A 242 18.50 -9.65 -39.26
C SER A 242 18.30 -8.54 -38.23
N GLY A 243 17.53 -8.85 -37.16
CA GLY A 243 17.18 -7.90 -36.10
C GLY A 243 15.97 -7.03 -36.42
N ARG A 244 15.38 -7.12 -37.63
CA ARG A 244 14.15 -6.40 -37.96
C ARG A 244 13.00 -6.93 -37.13
N THR A 245 12.20 -6.01 -36.57
CA THR A 245 11.02 -6.35 -35.78
C THR A 245 9.75 -6.12 -36.60
N LEU A 246 8.92 -7.16 -36.68
CA LEU A 246 7.58 -7.10 -37.27
C LEU A 246 6.54 -7.02 -36.14
N ARG A 247 5.43 -6.33 -36.40
CA ARG A 247 4.37 -6.08 -35.41
C ARG A 247 3.07 -6.74 -35.87
N VAL A 248 2.51 -7.57 -35.00
CA VAL A 248 1.17 -8.13 -35.14
C VAL A 248 0.26 -7.47 -34.13
N LYS A 249 -0.67 -6.64 -34.60
CA LYS A 249 -1.53 -5.83 -33.74
C LYS A 249 -2.49 -6.67 -32.90
N GLY A 250 -2.69 -6.26 -31.63
CA GLY A 250 -3.72 -6.80 -30.74
C GLY A 250 -3.43 -8.21 -30.19
N ARG A 251 -2.22 -8.76 -30.40
CA ARG A 251 -1.80 -10.08 -29.92
C ARG A 251 -0.87 -10.02 -28.71
N GLY A 252 -0.88 -8.89 -28.00
CA GLY A 252 -0.16 -8.71 -26.72
C GLY A 252 -1.07 -8.87 -25.51
N VAL A 253 -0.67 -8.27 -24.39
CA VAL A 253 -1.40 -8.30 -23.13
C VAL A 253 -2.68 -7.48 -23.25
N LYS A 254 -3.82 -8.04 -22.87
CA LYS A 254 -5.10 -7.33 -22.83
C LYS A 254 -5.24 -6.63 -21.46
N LYS A 255 -5.45 -5.31 -21.49
CA LYS A 255 -5.72 -4.52 -20.30
C LYS A 255 -6.97 -3.66 -20.51
N GLY A 256 -8.09 -4.11 -19.96
CA GLY A 256 -9.39 -3.48 -20.23
C GLY A 256 -9.76 -3.53 -21.72
N SER A 257 -9.97 -2.36 -22.33
CA SER A 257 -10.31 -2.20 -23.74
C SER A 257 -9.10 -2.16 -24.68
N THR A 258 -7.89 -2.02 -24.16
CA THR A 258 -6.66 -1.96 -24.94
C THR A 258 -5.94 -3.30 -24.94
N ALA A 259 -5.39 -3.68 -26.10
CA ALA A 259 -4.53 -4.84 -26.25
C ALA A 259 -3.16 -4.37 -26.75
N GLY A 260 -2.11 -4.90 -26.16
CA GLY A 260 -0.76 -4.75 -26.68
C GLY A 260 -0.58 -5.55 -27.97
N ASP A 261 0.62 -5.58 -28.49
CA ASP A 261 0.98 -6.20 -29.76
C ASP A 261 1.97 -7.34 -29.57
N LEU A 262 2.03 -8.25 -30.54
CA LEU A 262 3.10 -9.23 -30.66
C LEU A 262 4.23 -8.64 -31.52
N MET A 263 5.41 -8.53 -30.98
CA MET A 263 6.63 -8.01 -31.61
C MET A 263 7.54 -9.18 -31.96
N ILE A 264 7.71 -9.43 -33.25
CA ILE A 264 8.50 -10.56 -33.77
C ILE A 264 9.81 -10.01 -34.29
N THR A 265 10.91 -10.36 -33.61
CA THR A 265 12.25 -10.02 -34.06
C THR A 265 12.82 -11.13 -34.90
N LEU A 266 13.17 -10.85 -36.15
CA LEU A 266 13.73 -11.81 -37.09
C LEU A 266 15.22 -12.01 -36.84
N GLU A 267 15.67 -13.26 -36.77
CA GLU A 267 17.07 -13.61 -36.61
C GLU A 267 17.50 -14.52 -37.76
N VAL A 268 18.35 -14.03 -38.64
CA VAL A 268 18.86 -14.83 -39.76
C VAL A 268 19.91 -15.81 -39.24
N LYS A 269 19.72 -17.09 -39.51
CA LYS A 269 20.64 -18.20 -39.19
C LYS A 269 21.11 -18.92 -40.45
#